data_b22ac289d5cc8808945e40661f173b95
#
_entry.id   b22ac289d5cc8808945e40661f173b95
#
_cell.length_a   1.000
_cell.length_b   1.000
_cell.length_c   1.000
_cell.angle_alpha   90.00
_cell.angle_beta   90.00
_cell.angle_gamma   90.00
#
_symmetry.space_group_name_H-M   'P 1'
#
loop_
_entity.id
_entity.type
_entity.pdbx_description
1 polymer ?
#
loop_
_entity_poly.entity_id
_entity_poly.type
_entity_poly.pdbx_seq_one_letter_code
_entity_poly.pdbx_strand_id
1 'polypeptide(L)'
;MKILREGDRGYALAPERGRVEIVYEYRTVELEQSNATVSNVLVGVDTETGEVLTVPAQSTPKLKAAREAKKREVMSVRMPRELDDVLHLVADRYRVAPRQFAPAVIRYYLTLACANADMAQRLRTLSKSRLATGKCQKDLRLRIQRELVVWLRDIAVATEGATRSDMVRGAIVAAKEDVLDDGARERQRQLEAIARAV
;
A
#
# COMPACT_ATOMS: atom_id res chain seq x y z
N MET A 1 -11.09 20.59 18.80
CA MET A 1 -9.68 20.86 18.45
C MET A 1 -9.61 22.20 17.73
N LYS A 2 -8.75 23.11 18.20
CA LYS A 2 -8.55 24.42 17.53
C LYS A 2 -7.76 24.21 16.24
N ILE A 3 -8.26 24.74 15.13
CA ILE A 3 -7.53 24.75 13.85
C ILE A 3 -6.67 26.00 13.83
N LEU A 4 -5.37 25.80 13.65
CA LEU A 4 -4.36 26.86 13.54
C LEU A 4 -4.25 27.33 12.10
N ARG A 5 -3.95 28.62 11.92
CA ARG A 5 -3.76 29.26 10.61
C ARG A 5 -2.33 29.78 10.47
N GLU A 6 -1.93 30.03 9.25
CA GLU A 6 -0.69 30.74 8.98
C GLU A 6 -0.71 32.13 9.65
N GLY A 7 0.39 32.48 10.33
CA GLY A 7 0.52 33.71 11.12
C GLY A 7 0.02 33.60 12.56
N ASP A 8 -0.67 32.53 12.95
CA ASP A 8 -1.02 32.31 14.36
C ASP A 8 0.26 32.20 15.21
N ARG A 9 0.23 32.76 16.42
CA ARG A 9 1.33 32.71 17.36
C ARG A 9 1.07 31.72 18.49
N GLY A 10 2.13 31.16 19.04
CA GLY A 10 2.08 30.22 20.15
C GLY A 10 3.42 30.15 20.88
N TYR A 11 3.57 29.10 21.71
CA TYR A 11 4.82 28.81 22.39
C TYR A 11 5.19 27.36 22.21
N ALA A 12 6.48 27.07 22.06
CA ALA A 12 7.06 25.73 22.07
C ALA A 12 8.22 25.65 23.04
N LEU A 13 8.65 24.42 23.33
CA LEU A 13 9.86 24.16 24.11
C LEU A 13 11.03 23.91 23.17
N ALA A 14 12.03 24.79 23.19
CA ALA A 14 13.32 24.57 22.54
C ALA A 14 14.27 23.87 23.52
N PRO A 15 15.03 22.83 23.09
CA PRO A 15 15.83 22.00 24.01
C PRO A 15 16.80 22.79 24.92
N GLU A 16 17.43 23.83 24.38
CA GLU A 16 18.44 24.58 25.11
C GLU A 16 17.96 25.94 25.64
N ARG A 17 16.84 26.45 25.16
CA ARG A 17 16.32 27.81 25.44
C ARG A 17 15.01 27.83 26.23
N GLY A 18 14.45 26.66 26.52
CA GLY A 18 13.18 26.55 27.23
C GLY A 18 11.99 27.00 26.39
N ARG A 19 11.08 27.78 27.00
CA ARG A 19 9.86 28.24 26.31
C ARG A 19 10.16 29.41 25.40
N VAL A 20 9.97 29.24 24.10
CA VAL A 20 10.16 30.25 23.04
C VAL A 20 8.88 30.58 22.32
N GLU A 21 8.79 31.79 21.77
CA GLU A 21 7.67 32.18 20.91
C GLU A 21 7.82 31.57 19.52
N ILE A 22 6.72 31.03 18.98
CA ILE A 22 6.66 30.48 17.64
C ILE A 22 5.56 31.15 16.81
N VAL A 23 5.76 31.17 15.50
CA VAL A 23 4.75 31.54 14.51
C VAL A 23 4.44 30.30 13.63
N TYR A 24 3.16 30.10 13.32
CA TYR A 24 2.76 29.00 12.44
C TYR A 24 2.83 29.44 10.99
N GLU A 25 3.59 28.69 10.18
CA GLU A 25 3.73 28.93 8.75
C GLU A 25 3.80 27.62 7.93
N TYR A 26 3.48 27.72 6.63
CA TYR A 26 3.59 26.57 5.75
C TYR A 26 5.02 26.40 5.24
N ARG A 27 5.63 25.24 5.55
CA ARG A 27 6.98 24.90 5.09
C ARG A 27 7.05 23.54 4.43
N THR A 28 8.14 23.31 3.74
CA THR A 28 8.56 21.97 3.28
C THR A 28 9.34 21.31 4.40
N VAL A 29 8.89 20.11 4.81
CA VAL A 29 9.47 19.33 5.91
C VAL A 29 10.12 18.07 5.35
N GLU A 30 11.36 17.81 5.73
CA GLU A 30 12.05 16.56 5.45
C GLU A 30 11.84 15.57 6.61
N LEU A 31 11.45 14.34 6.27
CA LEU A 31 11.23 13.27 7.24
C LEU A 31 12.47 12.38 7.29
N GLU A 32 13.36 12.60 8.25
CA GLU A 32 14.66 11.93 8.38
C GLU A 32 14.59 10.39 8.25
N GLN A 33 13.62 9.74 8.90
CA GLN A 33 13.48 8.27 8.88
C GLN A 33 13.04 7.70 7.53
N SER A 34 12.51 8.51 6.62
CA SER A 34 11.95 8.03 5.35
C SER A 34 12.51 8.74 4.12
N ASN A 35 13.43 9.70 4.29
CA ASN A 35 13.89 10.60 3.22
C ASN A 35 12.74 11.14 2.36
N ALA A 36 11.59 11.39 2.98
CA ALA A 36 10.41 11.93 2.33
C ALA A 36 10.34 13.43 2.55
N THR A 37 10.23 14.18 1.48
CA THR A 37 9.98 15.62 1.51
C THR A 37 8.49 15.88 1.36
N VAL A 38 7.91 16.63 2.29
CA VAL A 38 6.48 16.97 2.29
C VAL A 38 6.35 18.50 2.23
N SER A 39 5.86 19.00 1.11
CA SER A 39 5.62 20.43 0.93
C SER A 39 4.30 20.88 1.56
N ASN A 40 4.21 22.15 1.87
CA ASN A 40 2.97 22.79 2.31
C ASN A 40 2.42 22.20 3.63
N VAL A 41 3.31 21.99 4.63
CA VAL A 41 2.98 21.51 5.97
C VAL A 41 2.96 22.70 6.91
N LEU A 42 1.86 22.89 7.64
CA LEU A 42 1.82 23.91 8.70
C LEU A 42 2.69 23.44 9.86
N VAL A 43 3.66 24.27 10.25
CA VAL A 43 4.61 24.01 11.33
C VAL A 43 4.77 25.23 12.21
N GLY A 44 5.12 25.04 13.47
CA GLY A 44 5.48 26.14 14.37
C GLY A 44 6.98 26.38 14.31
N VAL A 45 7.34 27.58 13.89
CA VAL A 45 8.71 28.04 13.65
C VAL A 45 9.10 29.02 14.74
N ASP A 46 10.30 28.86 15.28
CA ASP A 46 10.88 29.79 16.23
C ASP A 46 11.07 31.18 15.57
N THR A 47 10.56 32.22 16.22
CA THR A 47 10.63 33.59 15.68
C THR A 47 12.05 34.16 15.65
N GLU A 48 12.97 33.63 16.43
CA GLU A 48 14.37 34.09 16.48
C GLU A 48 15.32 33.31 15.59
N THR A 49 15.19 31.94 15.58
CA THR A 49 16.11 31.09 14.82
C THR A 49 15.58 30.64 13.48
N GLY A 50 14.28 30.71 13.27
CA GLY A 50 13.64 30.18 12.08
C GLY A 50 13.58 28.65 12.02
N GLU A 51 13.92 27.95 13.11
CA GLU A 51 13.86 26.51 13.21
C GLU A 51 12.43 25.98 13.43
N VAL A 52 12.14 24.82 12.85
CA VAL A 52 10.86 24.13 13.07
C VAL A 52 10.89 23.41 14.41
N LEU A 53 10.13 23.91 15.38
CA LEU A 53 10.08 23.33 16.73
C LEU A 53 8.87 22.42 16.96
N THR A 54 7.77 22.61 16.23
CA THR A 54 6.56 21.82 16.46
C THR A 54 5.74 21.61 15.20
N VAL A 55 5.02 20.48 15.17
CA VAL A 55 4.07 20.14 14.11
C VAL A 55 2.69 20.02 14.74
N PRO A 56 1.72 20.89 14.38
CA PRO A 56 0.39 20.83 14.94
C PRO A 56 -0.35 19.54 14.52
N ALA A 57 -1.27 19.09 15.36
CA ALA A 57 -2.03 17.85 15.15
C ALA A 57 -2.71 17.79 13.77
N GLN A 58 -3.18 18.92 13.24
CA GLN A 58 -3.80 19.00 11.90
C GLN A 58 -2.85 18.66 10.75
N SER A 59 -1.53 18.80 10.91
CA SER A 59 -0.51 18.46 9.91
C SER A 59 -0.04 17.01 10.00
N THR A 60 -0.27 16.35 11.14
CA THR A 60 0.18 14.97 11.40
C THR A 60 -0.35 13.95 10.38
N PRO A 61 -1.62 13.98 9.94
CA PRO A 61 -2.13 13.03 8.94
C PRO A 61 -1.38 13.12 7.61
N LYS A 62 -1.02 14.33 7.18
CA LYS A 62 -0.26 14.56 5.93
C LYS A 62 1.14 13.96 6.00
N LEU A 63 1.83 14.11 7.12
CA LEU A 63 3.15 13.53 7.36
C LEU A 63 3.08 12.00 7.44
N LYS A 64 2.08 11.45 8.14
CA LYS A 64 1.83 9.99 8.18
C LYS A 64 1.58 9.44 6.78
N ALA A 65 0.72 10.07 5.99
CA ALA A 65 0.43 9.64 4.62
C ALA A 65 1.69 9.63 3.74
N ALA A 66 2.57 10.63 3.88
CA ALA A 66 3.84 10.68 3.15
C ALA A 66 4.81 9.56 3.57
N ARG A 67 4.90 9.25 4.87
CA ARG A 67 5.68 8.11 5.37
C ARG A 67 5.17 6.79 4.80
N GLU A 68 3.86 6.57 4.84
CA GLU A 68 3.23 5.35 4.31
C GLU A 68 3.38 5.23 2.79
N ALA A 69 3.30 6.35 2.06
CA ALA A 69 3.51 6.36 0.61
C ALA A 69 4.94 5.92 0.22
N LYS A 70 5.95 6.30 1.01
CA LYS A 70 7.35 5.89 0.81
C LYS A 70 7.62 4.43 1.18
N LYS A 71 6.81 3.83 2.03
CA LYS A 71 6.89 2.39 2.34
C LYS A 71 6.36 1.50 1.21
N ARG A 72 5.74 2.08 0.17
CA ARG A 72 5.18 1.33 -0.95
C ARG A 72 6.13 1.38 -2.15
N GLU A 73 6.39 0.21 -2.72
CA GLU A 73 7.15 0.07 -3.97
C GLU A 73 6.20 -0.21 -5.14
N VAL A 74 6.61 0.22 -6.34
CA VAL A 74 5.89 -0.11 -7.57
C VAL A 74 6.48 -1.39 -8.15
N MET A 75 5.65 -2.40 -8.29
CA MET A 75 6.00 -3.65 -8.94
C MET A 75 5.22 -3.79 -10.25
N SER A 76 5.91 -4.09 -11.34
CA SER A 76 5.29 -4.43 -12.63
C SER A 76 5.31 -5.94 -12.80
N VAL A 77 4.16 -6.49 -13.20
CA VAL A 77 3.97 -7.92 -13.43
C VAL A 77 3.39 -8.12 -14.83
N ARG A 78 4.04 -8.94 -15.63
CA ARG A 78 3.49 -9.41 -16.90
C ARG A 78 2.59 -10.61 -16.68
N MET A 79 1.40 -10.58 -17.27
CA MET A 79 0.41 -11.64 -17.12
C MET A 79 -0.35 -11.92 -18.42
N PRO A 80 -0.95 -13.11 -18.57
CA PRO A 80 -1.92 -13.39 -19.61
C PRO A 80 -3.11 -12.43 -19.57
N ARG A 81 -3.69 -12.14 -20.73
CA ARG A 81 -4.86 -11.25 -20.86
C ARG A 81 -6.06 -11.82 -20.11
N GLU A 82 -6.20 -13.13 -20.11
CA GLU A 82 -7.27 -13.86 -19.42
C GLU A 82 -7.28 -13.57 -17.90
N LEU A 83 -6.15 -13.31 -17.30
CA LEU A 83 -6.07 -12.90 -15.88
C LEU A 83 -6.57 -11.46 -15.65
N ASP A 84 -6.43 -10.58 -16.63
CA ASP A 84 -7.05 -9.25 -16.59
C ASP A 84 -8.59 -9.38 -16.66
N ASP A 85 -9.09 -10.25 -17.54
CA ASP A 85 -10.52 -10.54 -17.64
C ASP A 85 -11.07 -11.13 -16.32
N VAL A 86 -10.32 -12.02 -15.67
CA VAL A 86 -10.67 -12.56 -14.34
C VAL A 86 -10.79 -11.43 -13.31
N LEU A 87 -9.84 -10.49 -13.27
CA LEU A 87 -9.90 -9.36 -12.34
C LEU A 87 -11.14 -8.48 -12.58
N HIS A 88 -11.52 -8.30 -13.83
CA HIS A 88 -12.74 -7.59 -14.20
C HIS A 88 -13.99 -8.33 -13.70
N LEU A 89 -14.09 -9.64 -13.93
CA LEU A 89 -15.21 -10.46 -13.46
C LEU A 89 -15.32 -10.50 -11.93
N VAL A 90 -14.18 -10.63 -11.24
CA VAL A 90 -14.14 -10.59 -9.76
C VAL A 90 -14.59 -9.23 -9.23
N ALA A 91 -14.19 -8.14 -9.86
CA ALA A 91 -14.61 -6.79 -9.48
C ALA A 91 -16.13 -6.58 -9.76
N ASP A 92 -16.63 -7.05 -10.89
CA ASP A 92 -18.06 -6.97 -11.26
C ASP A 92 -18.94 -7.71 -10.25
N ARG A 93 -18.51 -8.87 -9.77
CA ARG A 93 -19.22 -9.63 -8.72
C ARG A 93 -19.53 -8.80 -7.48
N TYR A 94 -18.64 -7.86 -7.13
CA TYR A 94 -18.78 -6.93 -6.00
C TYR A 94 -19.26 -5.53 -6.43
N ARG A 95 -19.55 -5.29 -7.71
CA ARG A 95 -20.00 -3.99 -8.28
C ARG A 95 -19.04 -2.84 -8.00
N VAL A 96 -17.73 -3.10 -8.10
CA VAL A 96 -16.66 -2.12 -7.87
C VAL A 96 -15.79 -1.93 -9.11
N ALA A 97 -15.13 -0.79 -9.21
CA ALA A 97 -14.24 -0.50 -10.34
C ALA A 97 -13.00 -1.42 -10.31
N PRO A 98 -12.69 -2.19 -11.38
CA PRO A 98 -11.56 -3.12 -11.43
C PRO A 98 -10.22 -2.45 -11.10
N ARG A 99 -10.00 -1.22 -11.56
CA ARG A 99 -8.77 -0.46 -11.35
C ARG A 99 -8.45 -0.21 -9.88
N GLN A 100 -9.45 -0.06 -9.03
CA GLN A 100 -9.29 0.15 -7.59
C GLN A 100 -9.24 -1.18 -6.85
N PHE A 101 -10.07 -2.13 -7.24
CA PHE A 101 -10.25 -3.39 -6.54
C PHE A 101 -9.13 -4.40 -6.82
N ALA A 102 -8.67 -4.56 -8.06
CA ALA A 102 -7.65 -5.53 -8.42
C ALA A 102 -6.35 -5.43 -7.60
N PRO A 103 -5.77 -4.22 -7.37
CA PRO A 103 -4.60 -4.12 -6.50
C PRO A 103 -4.88 -4.50 -5.05
N ALA A 104 -6.11 -4.27 -4.56
CA ALA A 104 -6.50 -4.60 -3.19
C ALA A 104 -6.66 -6.11 -3.01
N VAL A 105 -7.31 -6.79 -3.95
CA VAL A 105 -7.44 -8.26 -3.99
C VAL A 105 -6.07 -8.93 -4.03
N ILE A 106 -5.19 -8.51 -4.92
CA ILE A 106 -3.87 -9.11 -5.04
C ILE A 106 -3.08 -8.92 -3.74
N ARG A 107 -3.07 -7.71 -3.16
CA ARG A 107 -2.41 -7.48 -1.86
C ARG A 107 -2.97 -8.37 -0.76
N TYR A 108 -4.28 -8.55 -0.71
CA TYR A 108 -4.93 -9.43 0.25
C TYR A 108 -4.38 -10.86 0.19
N TYR A 109 -4.36 -11.48 -1.00
CA TYR A 109 -3.83 -12.85 -1.15
C TYR A 109 -2.34 -12.95 -0.87
N LEU A 110 -1.54 -11.96 -1.27
CA LEU A 110 -0.12 -11.92 -0.97
C LEU A 110 0.14 -11.77 0.53
N THR A 111 -0.66 -10.97 1.23
CA THR A 111 -0.57 -10.83 2.70
C THR A 111 -0.94 -12.13 3.40
N LEU A 112 -1.99 -12.82 2.95
CA LEU A 112 -2.35 -14.14 3.48
C LEU A 112 -1.23 -15.15 3.26
N ALA A 113 -0.61 -15.14 2.08
CA ALA A 113 0.48 -16.06 1.76
C ALA A 113 1.76 -15.75 2.55
N CYS A 114 2.01 -14.48 2.88
CA CYS A 114 3.10 -14.06 3.75
C CYS A 114 2.93 -14.62 5.18
N ALA A 115 1.69 -14.68 5.66
CA ALA A 115 1.37 -15.15 7.02
C ALA A 115 1.13 -16.68 7.11
N ASN A 116 0.91 -17.37 5.97
CA ASN A 116 0.49 -18.77 5.95
C ASN A 116 1.18 -19.54 4.80
N ALA A 117 1.98 -20.55 5.17
CA ALA A 117 2.73 -21.38 4.24
C ALA A 117 1.82 -22.17 3.27
N ASP A 118 0.67 -22.65 3.73
CA ASP A 118 -0.27 -23.41 2.89
C ASP A 118 -0.85 -22.51 1.79
N MET A 119 -1.16 -21.24 2.15
CA MET A 119 -1.59 -20.26 1.17
C MET A 119 -0.47 -19.93 0.18
N ALA A 120 0.76 -19.75 0.63
CA ALA A 120 1.90 -19.55 -0.26
C ALA A 120 2.05 -20.72 -1.24
N GLN A 121 1.94 -21.96 -0.75
CA GLN A 121 1.99 -23.16 -1.59
C GLN A 121 0.80 -23.22 -2.56
N ARG A 122 -0.41 -22.87 -2.11
CA ARG A 122 -1.60 -22.77 -2.98
C ARG A 122 -1.35 -21.79 -4.13
N LEU A 123 -0.86 -20.58 -3.84
CA LEU A 123 -0.58 -19.59 -4.90
C LEU A 123 0.45 -20.10 -5.92
N ARG A 124 1.48 -20.83 -5.46
CA ARG A 124 2.46 -21.45 -6.35
C ARG A 124 1.83 -22.50 -7.25
N THR A 125 0.98 -23.36 -6.69
CA THR A 125 0.28 -24.39 -7.47
C THR A 125 -0.61 -23.73 -8.52
N LEU A 126 -1.36 -22.71 -8.15
CA LEU A 126 -2.27 -21.98 -9.05
C LEU A 126 -1.51 -21.17 -10.11
N SER A 127 -0.30 -20.71 -9.83
CA SER A 127 0.54 -20.02 -10.83
C SER A 127 0.95 -20.93 -11.99
N LYS A 128 0.89 -22.25 -11.82
CA LYS A 128 1.16 -23.25 -12.86
C LYS A 128 -0.09 -23.65 -13.65
N SER A 129 -1.25 -23.11 -13.30
CA SER A 129 -2.49 -23.38 -14.01
C SER A 129 -2.46 -22.88 -15.45
N ARG A 130 -3.28 -23.47 -16.32
CA ARG A 130 -3.42 -23.06 -17.74
C ARG A 130 -3.70 -21.58 -17.91
N LEU A 131 -4.50 -20.98 -17.00
CA LEU A 131 -4.81 -19.55 -16.98
C LEU A 131 -3.57 -18.67 -16.68
N ALA A 132 -2.71 -19.11 -15.77
CA ALA A 132 -1.55 -18.35 -15.32
C ALA A 132 -0.33 -18.48 -16.24
N THR A 133 -0.25 -19.55 -17.03
CA THR A 133 0.89 -19.87 -17.91
C THR A 133 0.69 -19.44 -19.36
N GLY A 134 -0.40 -18.77 -19.70
CA GLY A 134 -0.68 -18.25 -21.02
C GLY A 134 0.31 -17.18 -21.50
N LYS A 135 0.16 -16.75 -22.78
CA LYS A 135 1.01 -15.71 -23.36
C LYS A 135 0.83 -14.38 -22.62
N CYS A 136 1.93 -13.86 -22.03
CA CYS A 136 1.91 -12.60 -21.28
C CYS A 136 1.79 -11.41 -22.24
N GLN A 137 0.65 -10.76 -22.25
CA GLN A 137 0.32 -9.63 -23.13
C GLN A 137 -0.08 -8.37 -22.37
N LYS A 138 -0.27 -8.48 -21.05
CA LYS A 138 -0.74 -7.39 -20.21
C LYS A 138 0.29 -7.06 -19.12
N ASP A 139 0.53 -5.78 -18.89
CA ASP A 139 1.35 -5.29 -17.78
C ASP A 139 0.44 -4.75 -16.67
N LEU A 140 0.59 -5.32 -15.49
CA LEU A 140 -0.10 -4.88 -14.27
C LEU A 140 0.91 -4.15 -13.37
N ARG A 141 0.58 -2.91 -13.00
CA ARG A 141 1.38 -2.12 -12.06
C ARG A 141 0.71 -2.10 -10.70
N LEU A 142 1.41 -2.60 -9.70
CA LEU A 142 0.94 -2.71 -8.32
C LEU A 142 1.79 -1.83 -7.40
N ARG A 143 1.12 -1.08 -6.53
CA ARG A 143 1.77 -0.43 -5.38
C ARG A 143 1.59 -1.33 -4.17
N ILE A 144 2.67 -1.96 -3.73
CA ILE A 144 2.66 -2.90 -2.61
C ILE A 144 3.61 -2.44 -1.51
N GLN A 145 3.36 -2.91 -0.29
CA GLN A 145 4.21 -2.61 0.86
C GLN A 145 5.60 -3.21 0.66
N ARG A 146 6.63 -2.51 1.12
CA ARG A 146 8.03 -2.94 0.95
C ARG A 146 8.28 -4.30 1.60
N GLU A 147 7.64 -4.57 2.74
CA GLU A 147 7.72 -5.84 3.44
C GLU A 147 7.24 -7.00 2.57
N LEU A 148 6.15 -6.82 1.82
CA LEU A 148 5.67 -7.82 0.84
C LEU A 148 6.63 -7.99 -0.34
N VAL A 149 7.31 -6.93 -0.77
CA VAL A 149 8.31 -7.02 -1.85
C VAL A 149 9.51 -7.84 -1.38
N VAL A 150 9.98 -7.61 -0.15
CA VAL A 150 11.07 -8.38 0.47
C VAL A 150 10.67 -9.85 0.57
N TRP A 151 9.52 -10.13 1.17
CA TRP A 151 9.00 -11.50 1.28
C TRP A 151 8.86 -12.21 -0.09
N LEU A 152 8.34 -11.51 -1.12
CA LEU A 152 8.24 -12.07 -2.48
C LEU A 152 9.62 -12.35 -3.10
N ARG A 153 10.65 -11.60 -2.71
CA ARG A 153 12.03 -11.85 -3.11
C ARG A 153 12.59 -13.10 -2.42
N ASP A 154 12.36 -13.21 -1.11
CA ASP A 154 12.85 -14.31 -0.30
C ASP A 154 12.20 -15.63 -0.72
N ILE A 155 10.90 -15.63 -1.00
CA ILE A 155 10.21 -16.79 -1.56
C ILE A 155 10.78 -17.18 -2.94
N ALA A 156 11.08 -16.23 -3.79
CA ALA A 156 11.66 -16.52 -5.10
C ALA A 156 13.06 -17.18 -4.99
N VAL A 157 13.80 -16.85 -3.93
CA VAL A 157 15.11 -17.46 -3.63
C VAL A 157 14.94 -18.85 -2.96
N ALA A 158 14.02 -18.96 -2.00
CA ALA A 158 13.82 -20.19 -1.22
C ALA A 158 13.11 -21.31 -1.98
N THR A 159 12.46 -21.00 -3.10
CA THR A 159 11.68 -21.95 -3.88
C THR A 159 12.15 -21.98 -5.31
N GLU A 160 12.83 -23.06 -5.67
CA GLU A 160 13.25 -23.32 -7.04
C GLU A 160 12.12 -23.04 -8.05
N GLY A 161 12.24 -21.94 -8.77
CA GLY A 161 11.44 -21.61 -9.93
C GLY A 161 10.20 -20.74 -9.78
N ALA A 162 9.79 -20.32 -8.57
CA ALA A 162 8.64 -19.39 -8.44
C ALA A 162 9.11 -17.93 -8.46
N THR A 163 8.67 -17.16 -9.44
CA THR A 163 8.96 -15.72 -9.53
C THR A 163 7.92 -14.89 -8.77
N ARG A 164 8.25 -13.61 -8.50
CA ARG A 164 7.29 -12.64 -7.97
C ARG A 164 6.03 -12.54 -8.83
N SER A 165 6.21 -12.61 -10.15
CA SER A 165 5.10 -12.59 -11.11
C SER A 165 4.21 -13.82 -10.99
N ASP A 166 4.79 -15.00 -10.69
CA ASP A 166 4.02 -16.22 -10.49
C ASP A 166 3.14 -16.13 -9.26
N MET A 167 3.65 -15.58 -8.15
CA MET A 167 2.85 -15.37 -6.93
C MET A 167 1.66 -14.44 -7.18
N VAL A 168 1.85 -13.38 -7.96
CA VAL A 168 0.75 -12.48 -8.34
C VAL A 168 -0.26 -13.17 -9.25
N ARG A 169 0.19 -13.93 -10.26
CA ARG A 169 -0.70 -14.70 -11.13
C ARG A 169 -1.49 -15.74 -10.33
N GLY A 170 -0.82 -16.46 -9.41
CA GLY A 170 -1.48 -17.38 -8.48
C GLY A 170 -2.53 -16.71 -7.62
N ALA A 171 -2.26 -15.50 -7.12
CA ALA A 171 -3.22 -14.71 -6.35
C ALA A 171 -4.48 -14.34 -7.16
N ILE A 172 -4.33 -14.03 -8.45
CA ILE A 172 -5.47 -13.74 -9.33
C ILE A 172 -6.30 -15.00 -9.57
N VAL A 173 -5.65 -16.16 -9.81
CA VAL A 173 -6.35 -17.44 -9.97
C VAL A 173 -7.04 -17.85 -8.66
N ALA A 174 -6.42 -17.63 -7.51
CA ALA A 174 -7.05 -17.87 -6.21
C ALA A 174 -8.31 -17.00 -6.00
N ALA A 175 -8.26 -15.75 -6.43
CA ALA A 175 -9.43 -14.87 -6.40
C ALA A 175 -10.56 -15.40 -7.29
N LYS A 176 -10.24 -15.93 -8.49
CA LYS A 176 -11.22 -16.58 -9.35
C LYS A 176 -11.89 -17.76 -8.65
N GLU A 177 -11.11 -18.70 -8.12
CA GLU A 177 -11.65 -19.88 -7.45
C GLU A 177 -12.53 -19.51 -6.25
N ASP A 178 -12.08 -18.55 -5.44
CA ASP A 178 -12.82 -18.18 -4.24
C ASP A 178 -14.08 -17.35 -4.52
N VAL A 179 -14.12 -16.56 -5.61
CA VAL A 179 -15.24 -15.63 -5.90
C VAL A 179 -16.17 -16.14 -7.00
N LEU A 180 -15.62 -16.73 -8.07
CA LEU A 180 -16.40 -17.12 -9.23
C LEU A 180 -16.76 -18.62 -9.21
N ASP A 181 -15.93 -19.45 -8.58
CA ASP A 181 -16.14 -20.89 -8.48
C ASP A 181 -16.69 -21.31 -7.08
N ASP A 182 -17.30 -20.35 -6.35
CA ASP A 182 -17.92 -20.58 -5.04
C ASP A 182 -17.01 -21.22 -3.98
N GLY A 183 -15.75 -20.77 -3.94
CA GLY A 183 -14.73 -21.24 -2.97
C GLY A 183 -15.02 -20.85 -1.51
N ALA A 184 -14.00 -20.63 -0.72
CA ALA A 184 -14.13 -20.42 0.72
C ALA A 184 -14.95 -19.18 1.08
N ARG A 185 -16.11 -19.38 1.69
CA ARG A 185 -17.07 -18.33 2.11
C ARG A 185 -16.42 -17.26 2.98
N GLU A 186 -15.47 -17.63 3.83
CA GLU A 186 -14.77 -16.67 4.70
C GLU A 186 -13.93 -15.68 3.86
N ARG A 187 -13.21 -16.16 2.85
CA ARG A 187 -12.45 -15.29 1.96
C ARG A 187 -13.35 -14.39 1.12
N GLN A 188 -14.53 -14.88 0.69
CA GLN A 188 -15.53 -14.06 -0.01
C GLN A 188 -16.00 -12.90 0.87
N ARG A 189 -16.29 -13.13 2.18
CA ARG A 189 -16.68 -12.08 3.12
C ARG A 189 -15.59 -11.02 3.30
N GLN A 190 -14.32 -11.45 3.39
CA GLN A 190 -13.19 -10.53 3.51
C GLN A 190 -12.99 -9.70 2.23
N LEU A 191 -13.14 -10.31 1.06
CA LEU A 191 -13.10 -9.60 -0.22
C LEU A 191 -14.28 -8.63 -0.38
N GLU A 192 -15.46 -8.98 0.12
CA GLU A 192 -16.60 -8.06 0.17
C GLU A 192 -16.32 -6.85 1.07
N ALA A 193 -15.71 -7.06 2.24
CA ALA A 193 -15.28 -5.95 3.11
C ALA A 193 -14.25 -5.04 2.43
N ILE A 194 -13.30 -5.61 1.70
CA ILE A 194 -12.33 -4.86 0.88
C ILE A 194 -13.03 -4.07 -0.22
N ALA A 195 -14.02 -4.68 -0.89
CA ALA A 195 -14.78 -4.03 -1.96
C ALA A 195 -15.56 -2.81 -1.46
N ARG A 196 -16.07 -2.85 -0.24
CA ARG A 196 -16.77 -1.71 0.38
C ARG A 196 -15.84 -0.57 0.79
N ALA A 197 -14.53 -0.83 0.89
CA ALA A 197 -13.52 0.12 1.34
C ALA A 197 -12.75 0.82 0.19
N VAL A 198 -12.97 0.42 -1.06
CA VAL A 198 -12.34 0.98 -2.27
C VAL A 198 -13.35 1.71 -3.13
#